data_d467e6417c01eb616e7429beb5e3f92c
#
_entry.id   d467e6417c01eb616e7429beb5e3f92c
#
_cell.length_a   1.000
_cell.length_b   1.000
_cell.length_c   1.000
_cell.angle_alpha   90.00
_cell.angle_beta   90.00
_cell.angle_gamma   90.00
#
_symmetry.space_group_name_H-M   'P 1'
#
loop_
_entity.id
_entity.type
_entity.pdbx_description
1 polymer ?
#
loop_
_entity_poly.entity_id
_entity_poly.type
_entity_poly.pdbx_seq_one_letter_code
_entity_poly.pdbx_strand_id
1 'polypeptide(L)'
;MKIENETTSLTNKLCGAEIGYENVKVVLIVARAPASSAQYDIREFDPASLSVRDGAETSLIVGSLDINIGDRLPAEELAGTRSLGRRAYLSNVGVAPAARRTGVASRMIERASIIARDEYAVHTLYVHVQHDNDAAIALYERSDFIREAQETAGAESSLGRPARVLLRRDLRIH
;
A
#
# COMPACT_ATOMS: atom_id res chain seq x y z
N MET A 1 -1.31 20.12 8.01
CA MET A 1 -2.69 19.58 8.20
C MET A 1 -2.87 18.19 7.61
N LYS A 2 -2.41 17.89 6.39
CA LYS A 2 -2.57 16.56 5.76
C LYS A 2 -1.73 15.46 6.45
N ILE A 3 -0.50 15.75 6.84
CA ILE A 3 0.44 14.79 7.47
C ILE A 3 -0.04 14.37 8.87
N GLU A 4 -0.56 15.30 9.69
CA GLU A 4 -1.07 14.99 11.03
C GLU A 4 -2.30 14.07 10.99
N ASN A 5 -3.19 14.27 10.01
CA ASN A 5 -4.36 13.41 9.84
C ASN A 5 -3.99 12.00 9.40
N GLU A 6 -2.98 11.85 8.53
CA GLU A 6 -2.50 10.55 8.07
C GLU A 6 -1.79 9.78 9.21
N THR A 7 -1.00 10.45 10.03
CA THR A 7 -0.35 9.85 11.20
C THR A 7 -1.38 9.41 12.25
N THR A 8 -2.39 10.23 12.52
CA THR A 8 -3.48 9.89 13.44
C THR A 8 -4.29 8.70 12.93
N SER A 9 -4.64 8.67 11.65
CA SER A 9 -5.35 7.54 11.04
C SER A 9 -4.53 6.25 11.13
N LEU A 10 -3.23 6.29 10.83
CA LEU A 10 -2.37 5.12 10.96
C LEU A 10 -2.27 4.62 12.40
N THR A 11 -2.13 5.54 13.36
CA THR A 11 -2.11 5.20 14.79
C THR A 11 -3.43 4.55 15.21
N ASN A 12 -4.56 5.11 14.81
CA ASN A 12 -5.88 4.57 15.12
C ASN A 12 -6.10 3.18 14.50
N LYS A 13 -5.63 2.96 13.27
CA LYS A 13 -5.65 1.64 12.63
C LYS A 13 -4.79 0.61 13.39
N LEU A 14 -3.58 0.99 13.76
CA LEU A 14 -2.66 0.11 14.52
C LEU A 14 -3.20 -0.27 15.89
N CYS A 15 -3.96 0.64 16.54
CA CYS A 15 -4.59 0.39 17.83
C CYS A 15 -5.99 -0.23 17.73
N GLY A 16 -6.52 -0.46 16.51
CA GLY A 16 -7.89 -0.94 16.31
C GLY A 16 -8.98 0.06 16.69
N ALA A 17 -8.63 1.33 16.84
CA ALA A 17 -9.55 2.40 17.24
C ALA A 17 -10.32 3.03 16.06
N GLU A 18 -9.92 2.75 14.83
CA GLU A 18 -10.63 3.21 13.64
C GLU A 18 -11.79 2.25 13.32
N ILE A 19 -12.99 2.79 13.11
CA ILE A 19 -14.19 1.99 12.79
C ILE A 19 -13.94 1.15 11.54
N GLY A 20 -14.18 -0.15 11.64
CA GLY A 20 -13.94 -1.12 10.57
C GLY A 20 -12.55 -1.78 10.59
N TYR A 21 -11.67 -1.37 11.53
CA TYR A 21 -10.33 -1.96 11.71
C TYR A 21 -10.19 -2.75 13.03
N GLU A 22 -11.28 -3.00 13.75
CA GLU A 22 -11.25 -3.67 15.06
C GLU A 22 -10.62 -5.07 15.02
N ASN A 23 -10.72 -5.74 13.86
CA ASN A 23 -10.16 -7.08 13.63
C ASN A 23 -9.18 -7.11 12.45
N VAL A 24 -8.59 -5.96 12.11
CA VAL A 24 -7.63 -5.85 11.02
C VAL A 24 -6.22 -5.73 11.59
N LYS A 25 -5.34 -6.64 11.19
CA LYS A 25 -3.89 -6.52 11.45
C LYS A 25 -3.29 -5.59 10.41
N VAL A 26 -2.64 -4.53 10.86
CA VAL A 26 -1.91 -3.61 9.97
C VAL A 26 -0.40 -3.86 10.06
N VAL A 27 0.25 -4.05 8.92
CA VAL A 27 1.70 -4.19 8.79
C VAL A 27 2.23 -3.05 7.93
N LEU A 28 3.08 -2.20 8.48
CA LEU A 28 3.74 -1.10 7.77
C LEU A 28 5.07 -1.57 7.18
N ILE A 29 5.25 -1.38 5.89
CA ILE A 29 6.53 -1.55 5.20
C ILE A 29 7.11 -0.18 4.88
N VAL A 30 8.37 0.03 5.29
CA VAL A 30 9.12 1.25 5.00
C VAL A 30 10.36 0.92 4.18
N ALA A 31 10.47 1.50 2.99
CA ALA A 31 11.67 1.42 2.17
C ALA A 31 12.66 2.51 2.58
N ARG A 32 13.91 2.11 2.84
CA ARG A 32 14.99 3.01 3.24
C ARG A 32 16.16 2.91 2.27
N ALA A 33 16.89 4.01 2.12
CA ALA A 33 18.18 4.06 1.45
C ALA A 33 19.19 4.77 2.35
N PRO A 34 20.50 4.43 2.31
CA PRO A 34 21.53 5.21 3.01
C PRO A 34 21.47 6.67 2.56
N ALA A 35 21.56 7.62 3.50
CA ALA A 35 21.61 9.05 3.15
C ALA A 35 22.89 9.41 2.38
N SER A 36 23.94 8.61 2.54
CA SER A 36 25.20 8.70 1.78
C SER A 36 25.11 8.09 0.37
N SER A 37 23.96 7.52 -0.01
CA SER A 37 23.79 6.86 -1.31
C SER A 37 23.91 7.88 -2.45
N ALA A 38 24.79 7.62 -3.40
CA ALA A 38 24.92 8.40 -4.63
C ALA A 38 23.67 8.29 -5.55
N GLN A 39 22.74 7.41 -5.24
CA GLN A 39 21.54 7.21 -6.04
C GLN A 39 20.52 8.34 -5.87
N TYR A 40 20.55 9.05 -4.73
CA TYR A 40 19.56 10.08 -4.39
C TYR A 40 20.24 11.37 -3.95
N ASP A 41 19.78 12.51 -4.45
CA ASP A 41 20.15 13.81 -3.90
C ASP A 41 19.29 14.06 -2.64
N ILE A 42 19.94 14.08 -1.48
CA ILE A 42 19.29 14.30 -0.19
C ILE A 42 18.49 15.61 -0.13
N ARG A 43 18.88 16.61 -0.93
CA ARG A 43 18.20 17.92 -1.00
C ARG A 43 16.83 17.86 -1.65
N GLU A 44 16.53 16.80 -2.38
CA GLU A 44 15.23 16.57 -3.01
C GLU A 44 14.20 15.91 -2.07
N PHE A 45 14.63 15.59 -0.84
CA PHE A 45 13.76 14.96 0.17
C PHE A 45 13.36 15.94 1.26
N ASP A 46 12.14 15.80 1.76
CA ASP A 46 11.72 16.49 2.98
C ASP A 46 12.63 16.09 4.15
N PRO A 47 13.11 17.04 4.97
CA PRO A 47 13.89 16.74 6.17
C PRO A 47 13.24 15.69 7.10
N ALA A 48 11.91 15.63 7.16
CA ALA A 48 11.18 14.61 7.89
C ALA A 48 11.36 13.18 7.34
N SER A 49 11.86 13.04 6.11
CA SER A 49 12.21 11.74 5.52
C SER A 49 13.53 11.16 6.05
N LEU A 50 14.30 11.95 6.81
CA LEU A 50 15.53 11.47 7.44
C LEU A 50 15.22 10.70 8.71
N SER A 51 15.76 9.50 8.80
CA SER A 51 15.65 8.64 9.98
C SER A 51 17.04 8.33 10.51
N VAL A 52 17.26 8.64 11.78
CA VAL A 52 18.49 8.28 12.50
C VAL A 52 18.17 7.11 13.43
N ARG A 53 18.93 6.03 13.37
CA ARG A 53 18.93 4.97 14.40
C ARG A 53 20.12 5.21 15.31
N ASP A 54 19.95 4.93 16.60
CA ASP A 54 21.01 5.05 17.60
C ASP A 54 22.30 4.35 17.13
N GLY A 55 23.37 5.14 16.92
CA GLY A 55 24.68 4.68 16.47
C GLY A 55 24.74 4.14 15.04
N ALA A 56 23.69 4.28 14.24
CA ALA A 56 23.64 3.83 12.85
C ALA A 56 23.72 5.00 11.86
N GLU A 57 24.07 4.67 10.62
CA GLU A 57 24.06 5.61 9.49
C GLU A 57 22.67 6.22 9.30
N THR A 58 22.63 7.52 9.03
CA THR A 58 21.40 8.22 8.65
C THR A 58 20.83 7.62 7.37
N SER A 59 19.54 7.36 7.36
CA SER A 59 18.84 6.82 6.19
C SER A 59 17.71 7.72 5.72
N LEU A 60 17.45 7.69 4.42
CA LEU A 60 16.30 8.33 3.78
C LEU A 60 15.14 7.33 3.74
N ILE A 61 13.94 7.76 4.11
CA ILE A 61 12.71 7.05 3.83
C ILE A 61 12.30 7.37 2.39
N VAL A 62 12.41 6.39 1.50
CA VAL A 62 12.16 6.54 0.07
C VAL A 62 10.79 6.04 -0.36
N GLY A 63 10.08 5.32 0.52
CA GLY A 63 8.72 4.85 0.27
C GLY A 63 8.12 4.13 1.45
N SER A 64 6.80 3.96 1.43
CA SER A 64 6.04 3.19 2.41
C SER A 64 4.79 2.57 1.80
N LEU A 65 4.26 1.54 2.44
CA LEU A 65 2.94 0.98 2.19
C LEU A 65 2.41 0.28 3.44
N ASP A 66 1.09 0.13 3.53
CA ASP A 66 0.42 -0.66 4.57
C ASP A 66 -0.16 -1.94 3.97
N ILE A 67 -0.07 -3.03 4.72
CA ILE A 67 -0.81 -4.27 4.48
C ILE A 67 -1.88 -4.37 5.56
N ASN A 68 -3.15 -4.37 5.17
CA ASN A 68 -4.29 -4.58 6.06
C ASN A 68 -4.77 -6.02 5.88
N ILE A 69 -4.73 -6.81 6.95
CA ILE A 69 -5.03 -8.24 6.95
C ILE A 69 -6.23 -8.49 7.85
N GLY A 70 -7.30 -9.07 7.33
CA GLY A 70 -8.52 -9.31 8.10
C GLY A 70 -9.66 -9.85 7.25
N ASP A 71 -10.81 -10.01 7.90
CA ASP A 71 -12.00 -10.56 7.26
C ASP A 71 -12.88 -9.49 6.60
N ARG A 72 -12.76 -8.23 7.05
CA ARG A 72 -13.43 -7.06 6.47
C ARG A 72 -12.41 -6.07 5.97
N LEU A 73 -12.34 -5.89 4.68
CA LEU A 73 -11.37 -5.05 4.02
C LEU A 73 -12.07 -4.08 3.04
N PRO A 74 -11.49 -2.92 2.71
CA PRO A 74 -12.05 -1.98 1.75
C PRO A 74 -12.36 -2.58 0.37
N ALA A 75 -11.77 -3.72 0.05
CA ALA A 75 -12.01 -4.45 -1.20
C ALA A 75 -13.41 -5.09 -1.27
N GLU A 76 -14.09 -5.30 -0.15
CA GLU A 76 -15.34 -6.08 -0.10
C GLU A 76 -16.50 -5.43 -0.86
N GLU A 77 -16.53 -4.11 -0.93
CA GLU A 77 -17.57 -3.38 -1.66
C GLU A 77 -17.59 -3.76 -3.15
N LEU A 78 -16.43 -4.12 -3.73
CA LEU A 78 -16.31 -4.49 -5.13
C LEU A 78 -16.04 -5.98 -5.35
N ALA A 79 -15.24 -6.62 -4.52
CA ALA A 79 -14.90 -8.04 -4.66
C ALA A 79 -16.01 -8.97 -4.18
N GLY A 80 -16.95 -8.46 -3.36
CA GLY A 80 -17.95 -9.27 -2.68
C GLY A 80 -17.35 -10.27 -1.69
N THR A 81 -18.22 -11.08 -1.06
CA THR A 81 -17.83 -12.04 -0.01
C THR A 81 -17.32 -13.38 -0.54
N ARG A 82 -17.08 -13.52 -1.83
CA ARG A 82 -16.76 -14.80 -2.48
C ARG A 82 -15.34 -15.30 -2.27
N SER A 83 -14.51 -14.63 -1.52
CA SER A 83 -13.14 -15.08 -1.30
C SER A 83 -13.12 -16.32 -0.41
N LEU A 84 -12.70 -17.42 -0.97
CA LEU A 84 -12.32 -18.63 -0.25
C LEU A 84 -10.89 -18.43 0.30
N GLY A 85 -10.77 -17.93 1.54
CA GLY A 85 -9.48 -17.82 2.19
C GLY A 85 -9.16 -16.42 2.73
N ARG A 86 -8.04 -16.33 3.44
CA ARG A 86 -7.60 -15.10 4.09
C ARG A 86 -7.16 -14.08 3.06
N ARG A 87 -7.57 -12.84 3.26
CA ARG A 87 -7.33 -11.71 2.36
C ARG A 87 -6.48 -10.64 3.02
N ALA A 88 -5.79 -9.87 2.19
CA ALA A 88 -5.16 -8.63 2.60
C ALA A 88 -5.41 -7.52 1.57
N TYR A 89 -5.21 -6.29 2.01
CA TYR A 89 -5.42 -5.10 1.20
C TYR A 89 -4.23 -4.14 1.35
N LEU A 90 -3.67 -3.70 0.22
CA LEU A 90 -2.63 -2.68 0.19
C LEU A 90 -3.25 -1.28 0.23
N SER A 91 -2.75 -0.45 1.13
CA SER A 91 -3.09 0.97 1.21
C SER A 91 -1.85 1.83 1.40
N ASN A 92 -2.00 3.14 1.23
CA ASN A 92 -0.94 4.13 1.46
C ASN A 92 0.37 3.82 0.73
N VAL A 93 0.28 3.26 -0.48
CA VAL A 93 1.46 2.95 -1.29
C VAL A 93 2.04 4.24 -1.84
N GLY A 94 3.16 4.66 -1.29
CA GLY A 94 3.84 5.90 -1.65
C GLY A 94 5.32 5.72 -1.90
N VAL A 95 5.85 6.47 -2.88
CA VAL A 95 7.28 6.58 -3.16
C VAL A 95 7.62 8.06 -3.31
N ALA A 96 8.65 8.50 -2.59
CA ALA A 96 9.15 9.87 -2.67
C ALA A 96 9.40 10.25 -4.14
N PRO A 97 9.05 11.48 -4.57
CA PRO A 97 9.18 11.89 -5.98
C PRO A 97 10.56 11.60 -6.55
N ALA A 98 11.62 11.93 -5.82
CA ALA A 98 13.02 11.70 -6.22
C ALA A 98 13.41 10.22 -6.31
N ALA A 99 12.64 9.30 -5.68
CA ALA A 99 12.89 7.87 -5.73
C ALA A 99 11.95 7.10 -6.69
N ARG A 100 11.06 7.81 -7.41
CA ARG A 100 10.18 7.19 -8.40
C ARG A 100 10.97 6.62 -9.58
N ARG A 101 10.41 5.60 -10.24
CA ARG A 101 10.99 4.91 -11.40
C ARG A 101 12.30 4.13 -11.12
N THR A 102 12.68 3.99 -9.85
CA THR A 102 13.86 3.20 -9.43
C THR A 102 13.51 1.80 -8.93
N GLY A 103 12.25 1.37 -9.10
CA GLY A 103 11.80 0.03 -8.69
C GLY A 103 11.42 -0.10 -7.22
N VAL A 104 11.42 0.98 -6.42
CA VAL A 104 11.07 0.96 -4.99
C VAL A 104 9.68 0.38 -4.76
N ALA A 105 8.65 0.88 -5.48
CA ALA A 105 7.28 0.40 -5.32
C ALA A 105 7.15 -1.11 -5.61
N SER A 106 7.73 -1.59 -6.71
CA SER A 106 7.67 -3.02 -7.07
C SER A 106 8.31 -3.90 -6.00
N ARG A 107 9.46 -3.49 -5.44
CA ARG A 107 10.13 -4.23 -4.35
C ARG A 107 9.31 -4.22 -3.06
N MET A 108 8.66 -3.11 -2.73
CA MET A 108 7.77 -3.04 -1.56
C MET A 108 6.54 -3.95 -1.74
N ILE A 109 5.91 -3.94 -2.93
CA ILE A 109 4.75 -4.79 -3.24
C ILE A 109 5.14 -6.28 -3.18
N GLU A 110 6.30 -6.65 -3.73
CA GLU A 110 6.78 -8.03 -3.65
C GLU A 110 7.07 -8.45 -2.19
N ARG A 111 7.71 -7.58 -1.41
CA ARG A 111 7.93 -7.86 0.02
C ARG A 111 6.61 -7.98 0.79
N ALA A 112 5.62 -7.12 0.49
CA ALA A 112 4.29 -7.20 1.05
C ALA A 112 3.60 -8.53 0.73
N SER A 113 3.73 -9.01 -0.51
CA SER A 113 3.17 -10.29 -0.95
C SER A 113 3.79 -11.47 -0.20
N ILE A 114 5.12 -11.48 -0.02
CA ILE A 114 5.83 -12.50 0.75
C ILE A 114 5.38 -12.51 2.22
N ILE A 115 5.36 -11.35 2.88
CA ILE A 115 4.93 -11.24 4.28
C ILE A 115 3.47 -11.69 4.42
N ALA A 116 2.57 -11.22 3.56
CA ALA A 116 1.16 -11.57 3.61
C ALA A 116 0.94 -13.09 3.46
N ARG A 117 1.64 -13.71 2.53
CA ARG A 117 1.57 -15.16 2.29
C ARG A 117 2.19 -15.97 3.42
N ASP A 118 3.45 -15.70 3.76
CA ASP A 118 4.27 -16.58 4.58
C ASP A 118 4.02 -16.41 6.08
N GLU A 119 3.73 -15.17 6.53
CA GLU A 119 3.52 -14.88 7.95
C GLU A 119 2.03 -14.89 8.33
N TYR A 120 1.14 -14.61 7.37
CA TYR A 120 -0.30 -14.45 7.66
C TYR A 120 -1.20 -15.40 6.88
N ALA A 121 -0.66 -16.32 6.10
CA ALA A 121 -1.41 -17.27 5.28
C ALA A 121 -2.49 -16.59 4.40
N VAL A 122 -2.15 -15.43 3.85
CA VAL A 122 -3.03 -14.69 2.92
C VAL A 122 -3.00 -15.37 1.56
N HIS A 123 -4.17 -15.59 1.00
CA HIS A 123 -4.34 -16.20 -0.32
C HIS A 123 -4.50 -15.16 -1.43
N THR A 124 -5.09 -14.00 -1.11
CA THR A 124 -5.37 -12.98 -2.12
C THR A 124 -5.06 -11.59 -1.57
N LEU A 125 -4.29 -10.83 -2.34
CA LEU A 125 -3.91 -9.45 -2.05
C LEU A 125 -4.67 -8.52 -2.98
N TYR A 126 -5.28 -7.47 -2.43
CA TYR A 126 -6.10 -6.49 -3.15
C TYR A 126 -5.52 -5.09 -3.08
N VAL A 127 -5.86 -4.27 -4.06
CA VAL A 127 -5.61 -2.83 -4.06
C VAL A 127 -6.64 -2.11 -4.93
N HIS A 128 -7.06 -0.90 -4.50
CA HIS A 128 -7.81 0.01 -5.36
C HIS A 128 -6.87 1.02 -6.02
N VAL A 129 -7.12 1.30 -7.28
CA VAL A 129 -6.42 2.32 -8.06
C VAL A 129 -7.46 3.20 -8.75
N GLN A 130 -7.27 4.52 -8.79
CA GLN A 130 -8.10 5.40 -9.62
C GLN A 130 -8.03 4.95 -11.06
N HIS A 131 -9.17 4.94 -11.75
CA HIS A 131 -9.28 4.36 -13.09
C HIS A 131 -8.43 5.09 -14.15
N ASP A 132 -8.10 6.36 -13.90
CA ASP A 132 -7.27 7.23 -14.74
C ASP A 132 -5.78 7.25 -14.34
N ASN A 133 -5.39 6.50 -13.30
CA ASN A 133 -4.01 6.38 -12.88
C ASN A 133 -3.29 5.23 -13.59
N ASP A 134 -3.06 5.40 -14.91
CA ASP A 134 -2.41 4.40 -15.76
C ASP A 134 -1.04 3.96 -15.24
N ALA A 135 -0.29 4.88 -14.63
CA ALA A 135 1.03 4.57 -14.09
C ALA A 135 0.96 3.58 -12.91
N ALA A 136 -0.02 3.75 -12.03
CA ALA A 136 -0.24 2.83 -10.91
C ALA A 136 -0.84 1.50 -11.40
N ILE A 137 -1.80 1.53 -12.33
CA ILE A 137 -2.37 0.32 -12.94
C ILE A 137 -1.25 -0.52 -13.56
N ALA A 138 -0.41 0.09 -14.40
CA ALA A 138 0.71 -0.60 -15.03
C ALA A 138 1.76 -1.12 -14.02
N LEU A 139 1.95 -0.44 -12.88
CA LEU A 139 2.81 -0.95 -11.80
C LEU A 139 2.26 -2.25 -11.22
N TYR A 140 0.97 -2.27 -10.86
CA TYR A 140 0.35 -3.45 -10.27
C TYR A 140 0.22 -4.60 -11.27
N GLU A 141 -0.14 -4.33 -12.52
CA GLU A 141 -0.19 -5.37 -13.58
C GLU A 141 1.18 -6.03 -13.80
N ARG A 142 2.29 -5.25 -13.78
CA ARG A 142 3.65 -5.81 -13.79
C ARG A 142 4.05 -6.55 -12.50
N SER A 143 3.28 -6.39 -11.44
CA SER A 143 3.44 -7.12 -10.17
C SER A 143 2.40 -8.24 -10.03
N ASP A 144 1.96 -8.82 -11.14
CA ASP A 144 1.02 -9.95 -11.26
C ASP A 144 -0.37 -9.69 -10.68
N PHE A 145 -0.79 -8.43 -10.58
CA PHE A 145 -2.17 -8.12 -10.27
C PHE A 145 -3.01 -8.13 -11.54
N ILE A 146 -4.23 -8.63 -11.43
CA ILE A 146 -5.23 -8.63 -12.48
C ILE A 146 -6.44 -7.79 -12.05
N ARG A 147 -7.17 -7.23 -13.00
CA ARG A 147 -8.41 -6.48 -12.73
C ARG A 147 -9.49 -7.44 -12.29
N GLU A 148 -10.11 -7.17 -11.14
CA GLU A 148 -11.22 -7.95 -10.57
C GLU A 148 -12.56 -7.28 -10.81
N ALA A 149 -12.65 -5.99 -10.53
CA ALA A 149 -13.87 -5.20 -10.65
C ALA A 149 -13.55 -3.73 -10.91
N GLN A 150 -14.55 -2.99 -11.38
CA GLN A 150 -14.46 -1.54 -11.58
C GLN A 150 -15.73 -0.87 -11.07
N GLU A 151 -15.58 0.27 -10.40
CA GLU A 151 -16.72 1.15 -10.07
C GLU A 151 -17.35 1.72 -11.33
N THR A 152 -18.65 1.86 -11.34
CA THR A 152 -19.37 2.45 -12.48
C THR A 152 -19.13 3.96 -12.55
N ALA A 153 -19.25 4.55 -13.75
CA ALA A 153 -19.13 6.01 -13.95
C ALA A 153 -20.09 6.84 -13.07
N GLY A 154 -21.26 6.27 -12.71
CA GLY A 154 -22.21 6.91 -11.78
C GLY A 154 -21.71 7.01 -10.35
N ALA A 155 -20.73 6.21 -9.94
CA ALA A 155 -20.14 6.27 -8.62
C ALA A 155 -19.36 7.59 -8.38
N GLU A 156 -18.81 8.19 -9.40
CA GLU A 156 -18.08 9.46 -9.30
C GLU A 156 -18.98 10.58 -8.76
N SER A 157 -20.19 10.69 -9.29
CA SER A 157 -21.15 11.73 -8.88
C SER A 157 -21.66 11.51 -7.44
N SER A 158 -21.79 10.27 -6.99
CA SER A 158 -22.33 9.95 -5.66
C SER A 158 -21.26 9.95 -4.57
N LEU A 159 -20.01 9.61 -4.90
CA LEU A 159 -18.92 9.47 -3.92
C LEU A 159 -18.00 10.69 -3.85
N GLY A 160 -18.13 11.67 -4.78
CA GLY A 160 -17.31 12.88 -4.83
C GLY A 160 -15.82 12.61 -5.06
N ARG A 161 -15.48 11.47 -5.67
CA ARG A 161 -14.13 11.07 -6.01
C ARG A 161 -14.09 10.29 -7.32
N PRO A 162 -12.94 10.22 -8.02
CA PRO A 162 -12.80 9.40 -9.23
C PRO A 162 -13.17 7.93 -8.99
N ALA A 163 -13.74 7.28 -10.00
CA ALA A 163 -14.01 5.86 -9.99
C ALA A 163 -12.70 5.05 -9.81
N ARG A 164 -12.79 3.90 -9.19
CA ARG A 164 -11.63 3.03 -8.92
C ARG A 164 -11.78 1.70 -9.62
N VAL A 165 -10.63 1.12 -9.94
CA VAL A 165 -10.47 -0.27 -10.35
C VAL A 165 -9.97 -1.05 -9.14
N LEU A 166 -10.57 -2.18 -8.84
CA LEU A 166 -10.06 -3.17 -7.89
C LEU A 166 -9.16 -4.14 -8.64
N LEU A 167 -7.93 -4.25 -8.18
CA LEU A 167 -6.94 -5.20 -8.67
C LEU A 167 -6.67 -6.25 -7.60
N ARG A 168 -6.43 -7.49 -8.01
CA ARG A 168 -6.07 -8.59 -7.11
C ARG A 168 -4.85 -9.37 -7.61
N ARG A 169 -4.08 -9.89 -6.66
CA ARG A 169 -3.00 -10.86 -6.89
C ARG A 169 -3.29 -12.13 -6.09
N ASP A 170 -3.25 -13.30 -6.73
CA ASP A 170 -3.30 -14.61 -6.06
C ASP A 170 -1.90 -14.91 -5.51
N LEU A 171 -1.82 -15.22 -4.22
CA LEU A 171 -0.58 -15.51 -3.51
C LEU A 171 -0.38 -17.02 -3.26
N ARG A 172 -1.31 -17.87 -3.65
CA ARG A 172 -1.16 -19.33 -3.54
C ARG A 172 -0.01 -19.78 -4.44
N ILE A 173 0.84 -20.62 -3.89
CA ILE A 173 1.89 -21.27 -4.65
C ILE A 173 1.21 -22.35 -5.51
N HIS A 174 1.42 -22.29 -6.80
CA HIS A 174 1.03 -23.34 -7.73
C HIS A 174 2.14 -24.37 -7.85
#